data_db8cb9cc2f5cb92f487da8ab21c4288e
#
_entry.id   db8cb9cc2f5cb92f487da8ab21c4288e
#
_cell.length_a   1.000
_cell.length_b   1.000
_cell.length_c   1.000
_cell.angle_alpha   90.00
_cell.angle_beta   90.00
_cell.angle_gamma   90.00
#
_symmetry.space_group_name_H-M   'P 1'
#
loop_
_entity.id
_entity.type
_entity.pdbx_description
1 polymer ?
#
loop_
_entity_poly.entity_id
_entity_poly.type
_entity_poly.pdbx_seq_one_letter_code
_entity_poly.pdbx_strand_id
1 'polypeptide(L)'
;MIYKQLSTVEIEDFVAWAEYLQSLPYVQGDKIGVEGFSFGGTMTTLLVTTAPQAFHYGIAGGGVYDWMLYDTHYTERFMSTPQDNPEGYARTRVMDRIGSYPARHPGARASEGTVSDGSVMLKITHGTGDDNVHFQNTLQLIDALHRMDADFEFMAYPDGMHGYRGYQGAHFLDANRAFWLKYLKNE
;
A
#
# COMPACT_ATOMS: atom_id res chain seq x y z
N MET A 1 -12.02 -18.81 -3.76
CA MET A 1 -13.14 -17.91 -4.15
C MET A 1 -13.04 -16.63 -3.33
N ILE A 2 -12.95 -15.45 -3.95
CA ILE A 2 -12.72 -14.15 -3.28
C ILE A 2 -13.98 -13.49 -2.68
N TYR A 3 -15.18 -14.00 -2.99
CA TYR A 3 -16.43 -13.45 -2.46
C TYR A 3 -16.45 -13.46 -0.93
N LYS A 4 -16.81 -12.33 -0.33
CA LYS A 4 -16.81 -12.02 1.11
C LYS A 4 -15.44 -11.91 1.77
N GLN A 5 -14.35 -11.91 0.98
CA GLN A 5 -12.99 -11.84 1.53
C GLN A 5 -11.98 -11.17 0.57
N LEU A 6 -12.35 -10.00 0.02
CA LEU A 6 -11.44 -9.19 -0.80
C LEU A 6 -10.10 -8.96 -0.10
N SER A 7 -9.02 -8.90 -0.88
CA SER A 7 -7.66 -8.69 -0.39
C SER A 7 -7.17 -9.74 0.61
N THR A 8 -7.56 -10.99 0.42
CA THR A 8 -7.04 -12.13 1.19
C THR A 8 -6.38 -13.15 0.27
N VAL A 9 -7.13 -13.83 -0.56
CA VAL A 9 -6.62 -14.85 -1.51
C VAL A 9 -5.68 -14.21 -2.54
N GLU A 10 -5.99 -13.00 -2.98
CA GLU A 10 -5.15 -12.26 -3.93
C GLU A 10 -3.73 -12.03 -3.40
N ILE A 11 -3.56 -11.86 -2.08
CA ILE A 11 -2.23 -11.70 -1.48
C ILE A 11 -1.42 -13.00 -1.62
N GLU A 12 -2.04 -14.14 -1.39
CA GLU A 12 -1.40 -15.45 -1.54
C GLU A 12 -0.89 -15.65 -2.97
N ASP A 13 -1.71 -15.29 -3.97
CA ASP A 13 -1.35 -15.38 -5.39
C ASP A 13 -0.16 -14.46 -5.71
N PHE A 14 -0.16 -13.22 -5.22
CA PHE A 14 0.95 -12.28 -5.44
C PHE A 14 2.24 -12.74 -4.75
N VAL A 15 2.14 -13.31 -3.55
CA VAL A 15 3.31 -13.87 -2.85
C VAL A 15 3.88 -15.04 -3.64
N ALA A 16 3.06 -15.95 -4.14
CA ALA A 16 3.52 -17.06 -4.99
C ALA A 16 4.21 -16.56 -6.28
N TRP A 17 3.70 -15.47 -6.89
CA TRP A 17 4.38 -14.83 -8.01
C TRP A 17 5.75 -14.23 -7.61
N ALA A 18 5.84 -13.58 -6.46
CA ALA A 18 7.11 -13.04 -5.97
C ALA A 18 8.13 -14.14 -5.71
N GLU A 19 7.74 -15.25 -5.09
CA GLU A 19 8.58 -16.45 -4.88
C GLU A 19 9.08 -17.03 -6.21
N TYR A 20 8.19 -17.13 -7.19
CA TYR A 20 8.60 -17.54 -8.54
C TYR A 20 9.64 -16.58 -9.15
N LEU A 21 9.40 -15.26 -9.07
CA LEU A 21 10.35 -14.27 -9.57
C LEU A 21 11.69 -14.35 -8.85
N GLN A 22 11.69 -14.52 -7.53
CA GLN A 22 12.91 -14.70 -6.72
C GLN A 22 13.72 -15.94 -7.13
N SER A 23 13.08 -16.97 -7.67
CA SER A 23 13.76 -18.18 -8.14
C SER A 23 14.51 -17.98 -9.48
N LEU A 24 14.26 -16.88 -10.20
CA LEU A 24 14.85 -16.63 -11.50
C LEU A 24 16.27 -16.02 -11.37
N PRO A 25 17.28 -16.54 -12.04
CA PRO A 25 18.67 -16.14 -11.81
C PRO A 25 19.04 -14.72 -12.27
N TYR A 26 18.14 -14.06 -12.99
CA TYR A 26 18.30 -12.69 -13.49
C TYR A 26 17.43 -11.68 -12.73
N VAL A 27 16.71 -12.11 -11.70
CA VAL A 27 15.89 -11.25 -10.85
C VAL A 27 16.65 -10.97 -9.54
N GLN A 28 16.70 -9.70 -9.17
CA GLN A 28 17.19 -9.28 -7.87
C GLN A 28 16.09 -9.48 -6.83
N GLY A 29 15.99 -10.69 -6.27
CA GLY A 29 14.88 -11.15 -5.46
C GLY A 29 14.70 -10.42 -4.12
N ASP A 30 15.74 -9.76 -3.64
CA ASP A 30 15.74 -8.90 -2.45
C ASP A 30 15.27 -7.46 -2.73
N LYS A 31 14.86 -7.14 -3.97
CA LYS A 31 14.43 -5.81 -4.41
C LYS A 31 13.15 -5.84 -5.25
N ILE A 32 12.15 -6.57 -4.82
CA ILE A 32 10.86 -6.59 -5.51
C ILE A 32 10.00 -5.43 -5.00
N GLY A 33 9.58 -4.57 -5.94
CA GLY A 33 8.66 -3.48 -5.70
C GLY A 33 7.27 -3.75 -6.27
N VAL A 34 6.26 -3.11 -5.71
CA VAL A 34 4.87 -3.17 -6.17
C VAL A 34 4.25 -1.78 -6.21
N GLU A 35 3.46 -1.50 -7.25
CA GLU A 35 2.76 -0.22 -7.39
C GLU A 35 1.30 -0.47 -7.77
N GLY A 36 0.41 0.30 -7.15
CA GLY A 36 -1.00 0.22 -7.48
C GLY A 36 -1.80 1.44 -7.03
N PHE A 37 -2.95 1.62 -7.68
CA PHE A 37 -3.87 2.72 -7.41
C PHE A 37 -5.27 2.18 -7.11
N SER A 38 -6.07 2.87 -6.27
CA SER A 38 -7.41 2.43 -5.88
C SER A 38 -7.35 1.07 -5.16
N PHE A 39 -8.08 0.06 -5.61
CA PHE A 39 -7.92 -1.32 -5.10
C PHE A 39 -6.47 -1.83 -5.22
N GLY A 40 -5.76 -1.42 -6.28
CA GLY A 40 -4.32 -1.67 -6.40
C GLY A 40 -3.50 -1.03 -5.29
N GLY A 41 -3.89 0.16 -4.81
CA GLY A 41 -3.27 0.80 -3.63
C GLY A 41 -3.53 0.03 -2.34
N THR A 42 -4.73 -0.52 -2.15
CA THR A 42 -5.07 -1.44 -1.07
C THR A 42 -4.16 -2.67 -1.10
N MET A 43 -4.04 -3.30 -2.28
CA MET A 43 -3.21 -4.49 -2.48
C MET A 43 -1.73 -4.19 -2.23
N THR A 44 -1.21 -3.09 -2.78
CA THR A 44 0.18 -2.66 -2.56
C THR A 44 0.48 -2.50 -1.08
N THR A 45 -0.38 -1.79 -0.34
CA THR A 45 -0.21 -1.60 1.10
C THR A 45 -0.18 -2.94 1.82
N LEU A 46 -1.13 -3.83 1.53
CA LEU A 46 -1.18 -5.14 2.16
C LEU A 46 0.03 -6.01 1.82
N LEU A 47 0.48 -6.05 0.57
CA LEU A 47 1.65 -6.83 0.16
C LEU A 47 2.90 -6.39 0.90
N VAL A 48 3.16 -5.09 0.97
CA VAL A 48 4.33 -4.54 1.67
C VAL A 48 4.23 -4.72 3.19
N THR A 49 3.02 -4.68 3.76
CA THR A 49 2.84 -4.75 5.22
C THR A 49 2.63 -6.16 5.77
N THR A 50 2.19 -7.11 4.95
CA THR A 50 1.94 -8.50 5.40
C THR A 50 2.94 -9.51 4.85
N ALA A 51 3.63 -9.18 3.76
CA ALA A 51 4.62 -10.02 3.12
C ALA A 51 5.93 -9.26 2.82
N PRO A 52 6.54 -8.57 3.83
CA PRO A 52 7.74 -7.74 3.62
C PRO A 52 8.95 -8.53 3.13
N GLN A 53 9.00 -9.84 3.34
CA GLN A 53 10.03 -10.72 2.80
C GLN A 53 9.93 -10.95 1.28
N ALA A 54 8.76 -10.69 0.70
CA ALA A 54 8.51 -10.82 -0.73
C ALA A 54 8.45 -9.46 -1.44
N PHE A 55 7.88 -8.45 -0.79
CA PHE A 55 7.68 -7.10 -1.33
C PHE A 55 8.33 -6.06 -0.43
N HIS A 56 9.46 -5.52 -0.86
CA HIS A 56 10.27 -4.60 -0.05
C HIS A 56 9.84 -3.14 -0.21
N TYR A 57 9.35 -2.76 -1.39
CA TYR A 57 9.03 -1.38 -1.72
C TYR A 57 7.66 -1.27 -2.37
N GLY A 58 6.86 -0.30 -1.94
CA GLY A 58 5.52 -0.11 -2.49
C GLY A 58 5.14 1.34 -2.71
N ILE A 59 4.41 1.60 -3.80
CA ILE A 59 3.73 2.87 -4.04
C ILE A 59 2.23 2.63 -4.10
N ALA A 60 1.52 3.08 -3.07
CA ALA A 60 0.09 2.91 -2.91
C ALA A 60 -0.65 4.24 -3.12
N GLY A 61 -1.47 4.33 -4.16
CA GLY A 61 -2.28 5.52 -4.45
C GLY A 61 -3.75 5.29 -4.19
N GLY A 62 -4.44 6.23 -3.52
CA GLY A 62 -5.89 6.27 -3.38
C GLY A 62 -6.56 4.97 -2.91
N GLY A 63 -5.93 4.23 -2.00
CA GLY A 63 -6.37 2.91 -1.57
C GLY A 63 -7.58 2.93 -0.64
N VAL A 64 -8.43 1.90 -0.76
CA VAL A 64 -9.49 1.60 0.21
C VAL A 64 -8.88 0.78 1.34
N TYR A 65 -8.77 1.36 2.52
CA TYR A 65 -8.12 0.70 3.66
C TYR A 65 -9.13 0.16 4.69
N ASP A 66 -10.39 0.59 4.59
CA ASP A 66 -11.50 0.04 5.33
C ASP A 66 -12.74 0.00 4.41
N TRP A 67 -13.24 -1.20 4.12
CA TRP A 67 -14.42 -1.38 3.25
C TRP A 67 -15.69 -0.77 3.82
N MET A 68 -15.74 -0.46 5.12
CA MET A 68 -16.82 0.32 5.73
C MET A 68 -16.82 1.79 5.30
N LEU A 69 -15.74 2.29 4.71
CA LEU A 69 -15.57 3.65 4.23
C LEU A 69 -15.68 3.76 2.70
N TYR A 70 -16.11 2.71 2.03
CA TYR A 70 -16.31 2.71 0.58
C TYR A 70 -17.78 2.54 0.21
N ASP A 71 -18.14 2.86 -1.05
CA ASP A 71 -19.53 2.81 -1.49
C ASP A 71 -20.13 1.40 -1.43
N THR A 72 -21.45 1.33 -1.19
CA THR A 72 -22.17 0.07 -1.04
C THR A 72 -22.31 -0.68 -2.36
N HIS A 73 -22.41 0.05 -3.48
CA HIS A 73 -22.61 -0.56 -4.79
C HIS A 73 -21.46 -1.49 -5.17
N TYR A 74 -20.22 -1.05 -4.97
CA TYR A 74 -19.03 -1.88 -5.19
C TYR A 74 -18.82 -2.87 -4.04
N THR A 75 -18.81 -2.36 -2.80
CA THR A 75 -18.41 -3.15 -1.64
C THR A 75 -19.34 -4.33 -1.40
N GLU A 76 -20.64 -4.11 -1.35
CA GLU A 76 -21.61 -5.18 -1.06
C GLU A 76 -21.70 -6.24 -2.18
N ARG A 77 -21.36 -5.86 -3.41
CA ARG A 77 -21.27 -6.82 -4.52
C ARG A 77 -20.21 -7.90 -4.28
N PHE A 78 -19.12 -7.56 -3.64
CA PHE A 78 -17.98 -8.45 -3.42
C PHE A 78 -17.88 -8.95 -1.97
N MET A 79 -18.37 -8.17 -1.01
CA MET A 79 -18.27 -8.44 0.42
C MET A 79 -19.60 -8.83 1.07
N SER A 80 -20.74 -8.71 0.38
CA SER A 80 -22.08 -8.73 0.99
C SER A 80 -22.26 -7.52 1.93
N THR A 81 -23.35 -7.45 2.68
CA THR A 81 -23.54 -6.39 3.68
C THR A 81 -22.64 -6.61 4.91
N PRO A 82 -22.29 -5.55 5.66
CA PRO A 82 -21.56 -5.70 6.92
C PRO A 82 -22.29 -6.59 7.95
N GLN A 83 -23.62 -6.59 7.92
CA GLN A 83 -24.45 -7.43 8.80
C GLN A 83 -24.33 -8.91 8.45
N ASP A 84 -24.25 -9.23 7.15
CA ASP A 84 -24.18 -10.62 6.64
C ASP A 84 -22.75 -11.16 6.58
N ASN A 85 -21.75 -10.29 6.74
CA ASN A 85 -20.33 -10.65 6.65
C ASN A 85 -19.43 -9.85 7.60
N PRO A 86 -19.76 -9.70 8.87
CA PRO A 86 -19.00 -8.88 9.80
C PRO A 86 -17.52 -9.34 9.94
N GLU A 87 -17.30 -10.66 9.91
CA GLU A 87 -15.96 -11.23 9.98
C GLU A 87 -15.10 -10.93 8.73
N GLY A 88 -15.71 -10.91 7.55
CA GLY A 88 -15.03 -10.54 6.31
C GLY A 88 -14.57 -9.09 6.31
N TYR A 89 -15.44 -8.18 6.74
CA TYR A 89 -15.09 -6.76 6.88
C TYR A 89 -13.97 -6.55 7.91
N ALA A 90 -14.05 -7.19 9.09
CA ALA A 90 -13.00 -7.11 10.10
C ALA A 90 -11.67 -7.68 9.57
N ARG A 91 -11.68 -8.84 8.94
CA ARG A 91 -10.47 -9.50 8.42
C ARG A 91 -9.79 -8.72 7.31
N THR A 92 -10.54 -7.99 6.49
CA THR A 92 -10.02 -7.25 5.33
C THR A 92 -9.62 -5.81 5.65
N ARG A 93 -9.87 -5.34 6.86
CA ARG A 93 -9.47 -4.00 7.30
C ARG A 93 -7.95 -3.90 7.37
N VAL A 94 -7.39 -3.01 6.56
CA VAL A 94 -5.93 -2.91 6.36
C VAL A 94 -5.21 -2.52 7.65
N MET A 95 -5.76 -1.57 8.43
CA MET A 95 -5.14 -1.09 9.68
C MET A 95 -4.91 -2.20 10.70
N ASP A 96 -5.70 -3.27 10.66
CA ASP A 96 -5.56 -4.41 11.58
C ASP A 96 -4.55 -5.46 11.07
N ARG A 97 -4.02 -5.28 9.86
CA ARG A 97 -3.11 -6.21 9.18
C ARG A 97 -1.69 -5.68 8.98
N ILE A 98 -1.44 -4.43 9.29
CA ILE A 98 -0.13 -3.78 9.08
C ILE A 98 0.94 -4.18 10.12
N GLY A 99 0.61 -5.04 11.07
CA GLY A 99 1.49 -5.38 12.20
C GLY A 99 2.84 -6.01 11.85
N SER A 100 2.99 -6.53 10.61
CA SER A 100 4.27 -7.05 10.11
C SER A 100 5.15 -5.97 9.44
N TYR A 101 4.61 -4.76 9.24
CA TYR A 101 5.40 -3.64 8.73
C TYR A 101 6.42 -3.20 9.78
N PRO A 102 7.69 -3.02 9.41
CA PRO A 102 8.73 -2.74 10.41
C PRO A 102 8.53 -1.39 11.09
N ALA A 103 8.58 -1.39 12.42
CA ALA A 103 8.67 -0.16 13.19
C ALA A 103 10.06 0.46 13.03
N ARG A 104 10.14 1.77 13.16
CA ARG A 104 11.41 2.49 13.20
C ARG A 104 12.21 2.03 14.43
N HIS A 105 13.46 1.64 14.24
CA HIS A 105 14.32 1.33 15.36
C HIS A 105 14.65 2.59 16.17
N PRO A 106 14.52 2.56 17.51
CA PRO A 106 14.96 3.67 18.35
C PRO A 106 16.45 3.97 18.09
N GLY A 107 16.73 5.15 17.53
CA GLY A 107 18.09 5.60 17.18
C GLY A 107 18.43 5.64 15.69
N ALA A 108 17.64 5.03 14.83
CA ALA A 108 17.79 5.21 13.38
C ALA A 108 17.15 6.54 12.96
N ARG A 109 17.86 7.65 13.16
CA ARG A 109 17.63 8.82 12.31
C ARG A 109 18.06 8.38 10.92
N ALA A 110 17.17 8.52 9.94
CA ALA A 110 17.50 8.33 8.54
C ALA A 110 18.78 9.12 8.25
N SER A 111 19.90 8.43 8.20
CA SER A 111 21.09 8.98 7.59
C SER A 111 20.78 9.06 6.11
N GLU A 112 20.80 10.25 5.56
CA GLU A 112 20.57 10.53 4.17
C GLU A 112 21.29 9.47 3.31
N GLY A 113 20.54 8.69 2.54
CA GLY A 113 21.03 7.97 1.39
C GLY A 113 21.37 6.48 1.54
N THR A 114 21.17 5.84 2.68
CA THR A 114 21.39 4.38 2.76
C THR A 114 20.15 3.65 3.26
N VAL A 115 19.41 3.08 2.32
CA VAL A 115 18.51 1.96 2.61
C VAL A 115 19.40 0.76 2.86
N SER A 116 19.82 0.57 4.09
CA SER A 116 20.65 -0.56 4.48
C SER A 116 19.73 -1.77 4.64
N ASP A 117 20.06 -2.79 3.89
CA ASP A 117 19.78 -4.19 4.12
C ASP A 117 18.39 -4.54 4.73
N GLY A 118 17.45 -4.90 3.86
CA GLY A 118 16.16 -5.46 4.24
C GLY A 118 15.11 -4.43 4.70
N SER A 119 15.30 -3.14 4.51
CA SER A 119 14.31 -2.13 4.84
C SER A 119 13.15 -2.15 3.84
N VAL A 120 11.95 -2.21 4.39
CA VAL A 120 10.69 -2.06 3.65
C VAL A 120 10.32 -0.59 3.62
N MET A 121 9.86 -0.09 2.48
CA MET A 121 9.38 1.28 2.35
C MET A 121 8.07 1.37 1.59
N LEU A 122 7.08 1.98 2.22
CA LEU A 122 5.79 2.28 1.64
C LEU A 122 5.68 3.77 1.35
N LYS A 123 5.39 4.12 0.10
CA LYS A 123 4.96 5.45 -0.30
C LYS A 123 3.46 5.46 -0.49
N ILE A 124 2.79 6.37 0.19
CA ILE A 124 1.35 6.56 0.12
C ILE A 124 1.07 7.86 -0.63
N THR A 125 0.13 7.84 -1.58
CA THR A 125 -0.32 9.05 -2.27
C THR A 125 -1.84 9.14 -2.26
N HIS A 126 -2.41 10.37 -2.13
CA HIS A 126 -3.86 10.54 -2.17
C HIS A 126 -4.24 11.97 -2.55
N GLY A 127 -5.30 12.11 -3.34
CA GLY A 127 -5.93 13.40 -3.62
C GLY A 127 -6.85 13.82 -2.47
N THR A 128 -6.71 15.05 -1.95
CA THR A 128 -7.53 15.49 -0.82
C THR A 128 -8.98 15.75 -1.17
N GLY A 129 -9.28 15.92 -2.47
CA GLY A 129 -10.64 16.08 -3.02
C GLY A 129 -11.22 14.79 -3.60
N ASP A 130 -10.60 13.63 -3.35
CA ASP A 130 -11.05 12.34 -3.89
C ASP A 130 -12.47 12.02 -3.38
N ASP A 131 -13.43 12.06 -4.31
CA ASP A 131 -14.85 11.82 -4.07
C ASP A 131 -15.27 10.36 -4.32
N ASN A 132 -14.35 9.52 -4.77
CA ASN A 132 -14.54 8.09 -4.95
C ASN A 132 -14.02 7.33 -3.71
N VAL A 133 -12.72 7.34 -3.48
CA VAL A 133 -12.11 6.82 -2.26
C VAL A 133 -11.76 7.98 -1.35
N HIS A 134 -12.59 8.25 -0.36
CA HIS A 134 -12.43 9.40 0.52
C HIS A 134 -11.08 9.39 1.22
N PHE A 135 -10.44 10.57 1.25
CA PHE A 135 -9.13 10.81 1.87
C PHE A 135 -9.03 10.29 3.31
N GLN A 136 -10.16 10.14 4.00
CA GLN A 136 -10.28 9.54 5.32
C GLN A 136 -9.63 8.15 5.40
N ASN A 137 -9.69 7.34 4.34
CA ASN A 137 -9.02 6.04 4.29
C ASN A 137 -7.52 6.19 4.57
N THR A 138 -6.86 7.11 3.85
CA THR A 138 -5.43 7.37 4.01
C THR A 138 -5.10 7.99 5.38
N LEU A 139 -5.93 8.88 5.90
CA LEU A 139 -5.69 9.46 7.23
C LEU A 139 -5.71 8.40 8.33
N GLN A 140 -6.61 7.42 8.26
CA GLN A 140 -6.65 6.32 9.22
C GLN A 140 -5.43 5.39 9.10
N LEU A 141 -4.97 5.11 7.87
CA LEU A 141 -3.76 4.33 7.66
C LEU A 141 -2.51 5.05 8.21
N ILE A 142 -2.38 6.35 7.94
CA ILE A 142 -1.28 7.18 8.46
C ILE A 142 -1.28 7.19 10.00
N ASP A 143 -2.44 7.36 10.63
CA ASP A 143 -2.55 7.33 12.09
C ASP A 143 -2.10 5.96 12.65
N ALA A 144 -2.49 4.87 12.01
CA ALA A 144 -2.08 3.53 12.41
C ALA A 144 -0.56 3.32 12.27
N LEU A 145 0.04 3.79 11.16
CA LEU A 145 1.49 3.73 10.94
C LEU A 145 2.26 4.60 11.96
N HIS A 146 1.74 5.79 12.29
CA HIS A 146 2.32 6.65 13.35
C HIS A 146 2.30 5.97 14.72
N ARG A 147 1.20 5.29 15.07
CA ARG A 147 1.10 4.54 16.34
C ARG A 147 2.10 3.39 16.44
N MET A 148 2.54 2.86 15.30
CA MET A 148 3.54 1.81 15.20
C MET A 148 4.97 2.37 15.16
N ASP A 149 5.15 3.69 15.17
CA ASP A 149 6.45 4.33 14.90
C ASP A 149 7.09 3.82 13.59
N ALA A 150 6.29 3.70 12.54
CA ALA A 150 6.72 3.19 11.25
C ALA A 150 7.23 4.31 10.33
N ASP A 151 8.27 4.01 9.52
CA ASP A 151 8.72 4.90 8.46
C ASP A 151 7.92 4.68 7.18
N PHE A 152 7.44 5.76 6.57
CA PHE A 152 6.78 5.74 5.26
C PHE A 152 6.92 7.11 4.58
N GLU A 153 6.76 7.15 3.27
CA GLU A 153 6.64 8.40 2.51
C GLU A 153 5.17 8.73 2.24
N PHE A 154 4.79 9.98 2.37
CA PHE A 154 3.43 10.41 2.07
C PHE A 154 3.40 11.65 1.18
N MET A 155 2.54 11.62 0.15
CA MET A 155 2.29 12.75 -0.74
C MET A 155 0.79 13.00 -0.88
N ALA A 156 0.32 14.13 -0.35
CA ALA A 156 -1.02 14.62 -0.59
C ALA A 156 -1.06 15.49 -1.85
N TYR A 157 -2.10 15.31 -2.65
CA TYR A 157 -2.39 16.18 -3.80
C TYR A 157 -3.61 17.06 -3.48
N PRO A 158 -3.42 18.37 -3.17
CA PRO A 158 -4.51 19.28 -2.82
C PRO A 158 -5.57 19.34 -3.92
N ASP A 159 -6.84 19.15 -3.55
CA ASP A 159 -8.00 19.10 -4.46
C ASP A 159 -7.88 18.05 -5.59
N GLY A 160 -6.88 17.18 -5.54
CA GLY A 160 -6.75 16.04 -6.44
C GLY A 160 -7.88 15.06 -6.23
N MET A 161 -8.46 14.59 -7.35
CA MET A 161 -9.54 13.61 -7.38
C MET A 161 -9.00 12.17 -7.40
N HIS A 162 -9.88 11.20 -7.67
CA HIS A 162 -9.48 9.80 -7.85
C HIS A 162 -8.69 9.63 -9.15
N GLY A 163 -7.40 9.94 -9.10
CA GLY A 163 -6.48 10.06 -10.23
C GLY A 163 -6.03 11.50 -10.45
N TYR A 164 -4.72 11.67 -10.54
CA TYR A 164 -4.10 13.00 -10.64
C TYR A 164 -3.98 13.44 -12.09
N ARG A 165 -4.31 14.71 -12.38
CA ARG A 165 -4.32 15.26 -13.73
C ARG A 165 -3.43 16.49 -13.84
N GLY A 166 -3.07 16.85 -15.08
CA GLY A 166 -2.26 18.03 -15.35
C GLY A 166 -0.94 18.01 -14.60
N TYR A 167 -0.59 19.12 -13.94
CA TYR A 167 0.67 19.24 -13.21
C TYR A 167 0.80 18.24 -12.05
N GLN A 168 -0.31 17.87 -11.39
CA GLN A 168 -0.29 16.86 -10.32
C GLN A 168 0.05 15.48 -10.88
N GLY A 169 -0.48 15.12 -12.04
CA GLY A 169 -0.16 13.86 -12.72
C GLY A 169 1.32 13.79 -13.13
N ALA A 170 1.86 14.88 -13.68
CA ALA A 170 3.28 14.95 -14.01
C ALA A 170 4.16 14.81 -12.76
N HIS A 171 3.85 15.56 -11.69
CA HIS A 171 4.55 15.46 -10.42
C HIS A 171 4.48 14.05 -9.82
N PHE A 172 3.31 13.41 -9.87
CA PHE A 172 3.13 12.04 -9.39
C PHE A 172 4.06 11.05 -10.10
N LEU A 173 4.14 11.13 -11.43
CA LEU A 173 5.03 10.25 -12.21
C LEU A 173 6.51 10.49 -11.89
N ASP A 174 6.92 11.76 -11.81
CA ASP A 174 8.32 12.11 -11.48
C ASP A 174 8.68 11.70 -10.05
N ALA A 175 7.79 11.92 -9.07
CA ALA A 175 8.00 11.53 -7.69
C ALA A 175 8.03 10.00 -7.50
N ASN A 176 7.23 9.25 -8.28
CA ASN A 176 7.27 7.78 -8.26
C ASN A 176 8.56 7.26 -8.91
N ARG A 177 8.98 7.87 -10.02
CA ARG A 177 10.27 7.55 -10.65
C ARG A 177 11.42 7.78 -9.66
N ALA A 178 11.43 8.92 -8.95
CA ALA A 178 12.46 9.20 -7.95
C ALA A 178 12.47 8.18 -6.82
N PHE A 179 11.30 7.73 -6.35
CA PHE A 179 11.17 6.66 -5.37
C PHE A 179 11.82 5.36 -5.87
N TRP A 180 11.50 4.93 -7.09
CA TRP A 180 12.06 3.70 -7.67
C TRP A 180 13.57 3.79 -7.90
N LEU A 181 14.09 4.93 -8.33
CA LEU A 181 15.54 5.13 -8.46
C LEU A 181 16.23 5.04 -7.11
N LYS A 182 15.68 5.69 -6.08
CA LYS A 182 16.23 5.68 -4.72
C LYS A 182 16.28 4.27 -4.12
N TYR A 183 15.19 3.50 -4.22
CA TYR A 183 15.05 2.25 -3.48
C TYR A 183 15.43 0.99 -4.28
N LEU A 184 15.18 0.96 -5.59
CA LEU A 184 15.52 -0.19 -6.41
C LEU A 184 16.93 -0.10 -7.01
N LYS A 185 17.36 1.11 -7.41
CA LYS A 185 18.68 1.29 -8.04
C LYS A 185 19.78 1.79 -7.11
N ASN A 186 19.42 2.37 -5.94
CA ASN A 186 20.36 3.06 -5.03
C ASN A 186 21.08 4.24 -5.70
N GLU A 187 20.34 5.03 -6.50
CA GLU A 187 20.82 6.26 -7.15
C GLU A 187 20.33 7.51 -6.40
#